data_81b9478cc63058e5ebe38f0967f0dd50
#
_entry.id   81b9478cc63058e5ebe38f0967f0dd50
#
_cell.length_a   1.000
_cell.length_b   1.000
_cell.length_c   1.000
_cell.angle_alpha   90.00
_cell.angle_beta   90.00
_cell.angle_gamma   90.00
#
_symmetry.space_group_name_H-M   'P 1'
#
loop_
_entity.id
_entity.type
_entity.pdbx_description
1 polymer ?
#
loop_
_entity_poly.entity_id
_entity_poly.type
_entity_poly.pdbx_seq_one_letter_code
_entity_poly.pdbx_strand_id
1 'polypeptide(L)'
;YVVFFLVMTGISALCATTPWAVLPALWPLALPLVVALSGLLAWPIEKAISECYFRDARRKLLSNPRLVRIGITGSYGKTSVKHILGAILSEKYPTLITPASFNTPMGVTRAIREKLTPSHQVFVGEMGARHVGDIKEMCRLVHPTIGIITSVGPQHLETFKTIERVASTKYELIEALPAEGSHAYFYDDGAYVRKMYDRTQKPKTLCGRDPATCDCWCDEVSVSAEGSRFMLHIRGAGSVEC
;
A
#
# COMPACT_ATOMS: atom_id res chain seq x y z
N TYR A 1 -9.99 31.72 8.37
CA TYR A 1 -10.52 31.68 9.77
C TYR A 1 -10.21 32.98 10.50
N VAL A 2 -8.97 33.48 10.49
CA VAL A 2 -8.59 34.71 11.20
C VAL A 2 -9.39 35.91 10.68
N VAL A 3 -9.54 36.06 9.36
CA VAL A 3 -10.32 37.17 8.74
C VAL A 3 -11.79 37.06 9.12
N PHE A 4 -12.35 35.85 9.12
CA PHE A 4 -13.74 35.63 9.52
C PHE A 4 -13.96 35.96 11.02
N PHE A 5 -13.02 35.54 11.88
CA PHE A 5 -13.03 35.84 13.30
C PHE A 5 -12.96 37.38 13.56
N LEU A 6 -12.08 38.09 12.85
CA LEU A 6 -11.94 39.55 12.92
C LEU A 6 -13.20 40.26 12.42
N VAL A 7 -13.83 39.81 11.36
CA VAL A 7 -15.08 40.36 10.84
C VAL A 7 -16.21 40.15 11.83
N MET A 8 -16.34 38.94 12.42
CA MET A 8 -17.38 38.63 13.38
C MET A 8 -17.19 39.37 14.74
N THR A 9 -15.93 39.54 15.19
CA THR A 9 -15.64 40.36 16.35
C THR A 9 -15.88 41.85 16.10
N GLY A 10 -15.61 42.33 14.89
CA GLY A 10 -15.95 43.72 14.47
C GLY A 10 -17.48 43.98 14.46
N ILE A 11 -18.25 43.04 13.91
CA ILE A 11 -19.73 43.11 13.92
C ILE A 11 -20.26 43.03 15.36
N SER A 12 -19.65 42.21 16.22
CA SER A 12 -20.01 42.10 17.64
C SER A 12 -19.79 43.41 18.39
N ALA A 13 -18.66 44.10 18.13
CA ALA A 13 -18.37 45.41 18.73
C ALA A 13 -19.36 46.49 18.26
N LEU A 14 -19.83 46.42 17.03
CA LEU A 14 -20.83 47.38 16.48
C LEU A 14 -22.23 47.12 17.03
N CYS A 15 -22.56 45.91 17.46
CA CYS A 15 -23.86 45.51 18.02
C CYS A 15 -23.91 45.54 19.54
N ALA A 16 -22.89 46.09 20.26
CA ALA A 16 -22.71 46.03 21.69
C ALA A 16 -23.83 46.69 22.53
N THR A 17 -24.75 47.41 21.89
CA THR A 17 -25.89 48.05 22.57
C THR A 17 -27.20 47.26 22.47
N THR A 18 -27.18 46.06 21.87
CA THR A 18 -28.38 45.25 21.67
C THR A 18 -28.26 43.88 22.37
N PRO A 19 -29.39 43.27 22.82
CA PRO A 19 -29.38 41.93 23.43
C PRO A 19 -28.81 40.84 22.51
N TRP A 20 -28.68 41.11 21.21
CA TRP A 20 -28.09 40.22 20.20
C TRP A 20 -26.56 40.16 20.24
N ALA A 21 -25.89 41.06 21.01
CA ALA A 21 -24.44 41.06 21.17
C ALA A 21 -23.88 39.77 21.83
N VAL A 22 -24.73 39.03 22.55
CA VAL A 22 -24.36 37.74 23.18
C VAL A 22 -24.13 36.64 22.11
N LEU A 23 -24.82 36.66 20.97
CA LEU A 23 -24.71 35.62 19.95
C LEU A 23 -23.32 35.50 19.36
N PRO A 24 -22.62 36.60 18.95
CA PRO A 24 -21.24 36.51 18.51
C PRO A 24 -20.25 36.03 19.56
N ALA A 25 -20.50 36.29 20.83
CA ALA A 25 -19.67 35.80 21.95
C ALA A 25 -19.77 34.28 22.15
N LEU A 26 -20.90 33.67 21.76
CA LEU A 26 -21.11 32.20 21.81
C LEU A 26 -20.54 31.48 20.58
N TRP A 27 -20.17 32.20 19.52
CA TRP A 27 -19.66 31.61 18.27
C TRP A 27 -18.42 30.70 18.46
N PRO A 28 -17.39 31.09 19.26
CA PRO A 28 -16.25 30.21 19.51
C PRO A 28 -16.63 28.86 20.14
N LEU A 29 -17.70 28.82 20.91
CA LEU A 29 -18.24 27.60 21.53
C LEU A 29 -19.02 26.75 20.50
N ALA A 30 -19.70 27.40 19.56
CA ALA A 30 -20.45 26.72 18.49
C ALA A 30 -19.55 26.18 17.35
N LEU A 31 -18.37 26.79 17.12
CA LEU A 31 -17.48 26.46 16.02
C LEU A 31 -17.09 24.96 15.96
N PRO A 32 -16.67 24.31 17.05
CA PRO A 32 -16.35 22.90 17.04
C PRO A 32 -17.55 22.02 16.62
N LEU A 33 -18.75 22.39 17.08
CA LEU A 33 -19.97 21.69 16.70
C LEU A 33 -20.31 21.87 15.22
N VAL A 34 -20.19 23.07 14.68
CA VAL A 34 -20.42 23.35 13.26
C VAL A 34 -19.42 22.60 12.39
N VAL A 35 -18.14 22.55 12.78
CA VAL A 35 -17.10 21.78 12.08
C VAL A 35 -17.43 20.29 12.13
N ALA A 36 -17.83 19.76 13.29
CA ALA A 36 -18.20 18.36 13.42
C ALA A 36 -19.42 18.00 12.55
N LEU A 37 -20.47 18.85 12.58
CA LEU A 37 -21.67 18.65 11.76
C LEU A 37 -21.38 18.75 10.26
N SER A 38 -20.56 19.74 9.83
CA SER A 38 -20.16 19.85 8.44
C SER A 38 -19.35 18.64 7.95
N GLY A 39 -18.44 18.12 8.79
CA GLY A 39 -17.71 16.88 8.52
C GLY A 39 -18.66 15.67 8.40
N LEU A 40 -19.62 15.57 9.30
CA LEU A 40 -20.62 14.49 9.27
C LEU A 40 -21.49 14.53 8.00
N LEU A 41 -21.88 15.73 7.55
CA LEU A 41 -22.65 15.92 6.32
C LEU A 41 -21.82 15.69 5.06
N ALA A 42 -20.54 16.08 5.08
CA ALA A 42 -19.62 15.88 3.95
C ALA A 42 -19.16 14.40 3.80
N TRP A 43 -19.07 13.67 4.92
CA TRP A 43 -18.56 12.30 4.94
C TRP A 43 -19.22 11.35 3.94
N PRO A 44 -20.56 11.26 3.78
CA PRO A 44 -21.17 10.37 2.80
C PRO A 44 -20.83 10.76 1.35
N ILE A 45 -20.69 12.05 1.07
CA ILE A 45 -20.33 12.58 -0.25
C ILE A 45 -18.87 12.21 -0.57
N GLU A 46 -17.95 12.47 0.36
CA GLU A 46 -16.54 12.11 0.22
C GLU A 46 -16.35 10.60 0.03
N LYS A 47 -17.09 9.79 0.80
CA LYS A 47 -17.09 8.33 0.67
C LYS A 47 -17.60 7.88 -0.70
N ALA A 48 -18.67 8.48 -1.20
CA ALA A 48 -19.23 8.16 -2.52
C ALA A 48 -18.25 8.52 -3.66
N ILE A 49 -17.59 9.69 -3.57
CA ILE A 49 -16.56 10.13 -4.53
C ILE A 49 -15.36 9.17 -4.49
N SER A 50 -14.86 8.83 -3.31
CA SER A 50 -13.75 7.90 -3.13
C SER A 50 -14.06 6.52 -3.70
N GLU A 51 -15.26 6.00 -3.46
CA GLU A 51 -15.71 4.73 -4.01
C GLU A 51 -15.88 4.77 -5.54
N CYS A 52 -16.30 5.91 -6.09
CA CYS A 52 -16.37 6.11 -7.54
C CYS A 52 -14.97 6.03 -8.16
N TYR A 53 -13.98 6.71 -7.58
CA TYR A 53 -12.60 6.67 -8.03
C TYR A 53 -11.97 5.28 -7.89
N PHE A 54 -12.26 4.60 -6.80
CA PHE A 54 -11.81 3.23 -6.56
C PHE A 54 -12.37 2.26 -7.63
N ARG A 55 -13.66 2.34 -7.94
CA ARG A 55 -14.30 1.52 -8.98
C ARG A 55 -13.75 1.82 -10.38
N ASP A 56 -13.50 3.09 -10.68
CA ASP A 56 -12.90 3.51 -11.94
C ASP A 56 -11.49 2.95 -12.13
N ALA A 57 -10.63 3.10 -11.12
CA ALA A 57 -9.27 2.54 -11.13
C ALA A 57 -9.27 1.01 -11.25
N ARG A 58 -10.15 0.33 -10.50
CA ARG A 58 -10.33 -1.11 -10.60
C ARG A 58 -10.76 -1.54 -12.00
N ARG A 59 -11.74 -0.85 -12.59
CA ARG A 59 -12.19 -1.13 -13.97
C ARG A 59 -11.04 -0.98 -14.95
N LYS A 60 -10.24 0.08 -14.82
CA LYS A 60 -9.07 0.33 -15.66
C LYS A 60 -8.02 -0.76 -15.55
N LEU A 61 -7.73 -1.26 -14.33
CA LEU A 61 -6.83 -2.41 -14.13
C LEU A 61 -7.35 -3.69 -14.77
N LEU A 62 -8.64 -3.98 -14.59
CA LEU A 62 -9.25 -5.22 -15.05
C LEU A 62 -9.59 -5.20 -16.55
N SER A 63 -9.57 -4.04 -17.21
CA SER A 63 -9.80 -3.94 -18.66
C SER A 63 -8.68 -4.57 -19.49
N ASN A 64 -7.49 -4.75 -18.92
CA ASN A 64 -6.40 -5.48 -19.56
C ASN A 64 -6.18 -6.84 -18.86
N PRO A 65 -6.76 -7.95 -19.38
CA PRO A 65 -6.65 -9.27 -18.78
C PRO A 65 -5.22 -9.84 -18.82
N ARG A 66 -4.35 -9.30 -19.69
CA ARG A 66 -2.94 -9.71 -19.78
C ARG A 66 -2.03 -8.95 -18.83
N LEU A 67 -2.55 -7.93 -18.13
CA LEU A 67 -1.75 -7.15 -17.18
C LEU A 67 -1.38 -8.02 -15.98
N VAL A 68 -0.08 -8.25 -15.80
CA VAL A 68 0.47 -8.89 -14.59
C VAL A 68 0.39 -7.89 -13.44
N ARG A 69 -0.26 -8.26 -12.35
CA ARG A 69 -0.47 -7.40 -11.19
C ARG A 69 0.27 -7.95 -9.98
N ILE A 70 1.30 -7.21 -9.58
CA ILE A 70 2.19 -7.59 -8.47
C ILE A 70 1.85 -6.73 -7.26
N GLY A 71 1.51 -7.37 -6.15
CA GLY A 71 1.36 -6.73 -4.85
C GLY A 71 2.58 -6.98 -3.98
N ILE A 72 3.12 -5.94 -3.36
CA ILE A 72 4.27 -6.03 -2.45
C ILE A 72 3.86 -5.52 -1.08
N THR A 73 3.99 -6.34 -0.04
CA THR A 73 3.79 -5.95 1.35
C THR A 73 4.94 -6.43 2.24
N GLY A 74 5.00 -5.90 3.45
CA GLY A 74 6.01 -6.23 4.44
C GLY A 74 6.16 -5.11 5.47
N SER A 75 6.89 -5.35 6.54
CA SER A 75 7.22 -4.30 7.51
C SER A 75 8.33 -3.39 6.94
N TYR A 76 9.38 -3.96 6.39
CA TYR A 76 10.54 -3.25 5.84
C TYR A 76 10.81 -3.68 4.41
N GLY A 77 11.53 -2.86 3.64
CA GLY A 77 12.03 -3.20 2.31
C GLY A 77 11.03 -3.09 1.15
N LYS A 78 9.74 -2.85 1.39
CA LYS A 78 8.71 -2.75 0.35
C LYS A 78 9.07 -1.81 -0.80
N THR A 79 9.43 -0.58 -0.46
CA THR A 79 9.74 0.48 -1.43
C THR A 79 11.01 0.17 -2.22
N SER A 80 12.05 -0.35 -1.56
CA SER A 80 13.29 -0.78 -2.22
C SER A 80 13.04 -1.91 -3.20
N VAL A 81 12.33 -2.97 -2.76
CA VAL A 81 11.96 -4.11 -3.62
C VAL A 81 11.11 -3.64 -4.80
N LYS A 82 10.14 -2.75 -4.59
CA LYS A 82 9.34 -2.17 -5.66
C LYS A 82 10.18 -1.48 -6.73
N HIS A 83 11.14 -0.65 -6.33
CA HIS A 83 11.97 0.10 -7.26
C HIS A 83 12.96 -0.80 -8.00
N ILE A 84 13.62 -1.74 -7.31
CA ILE A 84 14.54 -2.70 -7.91
C ILE A 84 13.78 -3.60 -8.90
N LEU A 85 12.66 -4.18 -8.47
CA LEU A 85 11.83 -5.02 -9.32
C LEU A 85 11.29 -4.24 -10.53
N GLY A 86 10.87 -3.00 -10.31
CA GLY A 86 10.40 -2.12 -11.38
C GLY A 86 11.47 -1.82 -12.41
N ALA A 87 12.71 -1.55 -11.99
CA ALA A 87 13.85 -1.33 -12.87
C ALA A 87 14.12 -2.58 -13.72
N ILE A 88 14.27 -3.75 -13.08
CA ILE A 88 14.53 -5.02 -13.77
C ILE A 88 13.42 -5.35 -14.78
N LEU A 89 12.16 -5.22 -14.38
CA LEU A 89 11.03 -5.55 -15.27
C LEU A 89 10.89 -4.57 -16.43
N SER A 90 11.25 -3.30 -16.24
CA SER A 90 11.15 -2.26 -17.26
C SER A 90 12.13 -2.46 -18.42
N GLU A 91 13.20 -3.23 -18.23
CA GLU A 91 14.12 -3.60 -19.33
C GLU A 91 13.44 -4.43 -20.44
N LYS A 92 12.37 -5.15 -20.08
CA LYS A 92 11.68 -6.03 -21.03
C LYS A 92 10.21 -5.73 -21.21
N TYR A 93 9.54 -5.22 -20.18
CA TYR A 93 8.10 -5.04 -20.16
C TYR A 93 7.71 -3.59 -19.82
N PRO A 94 6.78 -2.97 -20.56
CA PRO A 94 6.17 -1.71 -20.13
C PRO A 94 5.58 -1.85 -18.72
N THR A 95 6.27 -1.31 -17.72
CA THR A 95 5.99 -1.52 -16.30
C THR A 95 5.56 -0.22 -15.63
N LEU A 96 4.44 -0.24 -14.92
CA LEU A 96 4.01 0.83 -14.03
C LEU A 96 4.24 0.43 -12.59
N ILE A 97 5.07 1.18 -11.87
CA ILE A 97 5.20 1.06 -10.40
C ILE A 97 4.44 2.20 -9.71
N THR A 98 3.89 1.96 -8.53
CA THR A 98 3.28 3.03 -7.72
C THR A 98 4.34 4.06 -7.35
N PRO A 99 4.08 5.39 -7.59
CA PRO A 99 5.06 6.43 -7.32
C PRO A 99 5.36 6.56 -5.82
N ALA A 100 6.60 6.90 -5.48
CA ALA A 100 7.04 7.19 -4.12
C ALA A 100 6.44 6.21 -3.08
N SER A 101 5.83 6.72 -2.02
CA SER A 101 5.17 5.94 -0.96
C SER A 101 3.65 5.83 -1.15
N PHE A 102 3.14 5.82 -2.40
CA PHE A 102 1.72 5.60 -2.69
C PHE A 102 1.35 4.14 -2.38
N ASN A 103 1.16 3.86 -1.09
CA ASN A 103 0.89 2.53 -0.53
C ASN A 103 -0.45 2.45 0.22
N THR A 104 -1.32 3.45 0.03
CA THR A 104 -2.69 3.49 0.55
C THR A 104 -3.71 3.30 -0.58
N PRO A 105 -4.96 2.88 -0.30
CA PRO A 105 -5.99 2.69 -1.32
C PRO A 105 -6.15 3.89 -2.25
N MET A 106 -6.22 5.12 -1.71
CA MET A 106 -6.37 6.33 -2.52
C MET A 106 -5.10 6.70 -3.30
N GLY A 107 -3.90 6.49 -2.71
CA GLY A 107 -2.64 6.71 -3.41
C GLY A 107 -2.49 5.79 -4.61
N VAL A 108 -2.79 4.51 -4.45
CA VAL A 108 -2.75 3.52 -5.54
C VAL A 108 -3.85 3.80 -6.57
N THR A 109 -5.06 4.14 -6.14
CA THR A 109 -6.16 4.56 -7.03
C THR A 109 -5.74 5.72 -7.92
N ARG A 110 -5.11 6.74 -7.35
CA ARG A 110 -4.59 7.89 -8.08
C ARG A 110 -3.53 7.49 -9.10
N ALA A 111 -2.54 6.68 -8.68
CA ALA A 111 -1.48 6.20 -9.59
C ALA A 111 -2.05 5.45 -10.80
N ILE A 112 -3.04 4.59 -10.58
CA ILE A 112 -3.69 3.83 -11.65
C ILE A 112 -4.44 4.76 -12.60
N ARG A 113 -5.23 5.67 -12.08
CA ARG A 113 -6.06 6.57 -12.90
C ARG A 113 -5.21 7.51 -13.75
N GLU A 114 -4.15 8.09 -13.17
CA GLU A 114 -3.30 9.08 -13.84
C GLU A 114 -2.27 8.44 -14.77
N LYS A 115 -1.70 7.28 -14.42
CA LYS A 115 -0.50 6.75 -15.08
C LYS A 115 -0.69 5.43 -15.81
N LEU A 116 -1.67 4.60 -15.45
CA LEU A 116 -1.87 3.33 -16.15
C LEU A 116 -2.37 3.60 -17.57
N THR A 117 -1.75 2.97 -18.55
CA THR A 117 -2.13 3.01 -19.97
C THR A 117 -2.36 1.60 -20.50
N PRO A 118 -3.07 1.43 -21.62
CA PRO A 118 -3.25 0.09 -22.24
C PRO A 118 -1.96 -0.58 -22.70
N SER A 119 -0.87 0.18 -22.87
CA SER A 119 0.43 -0.35 -23.25
C SER A 119 1.17 -1.06 -22.10
N HIS A 120 0.82 -0.79 -20.85
CA HIS A 120 1.45 -1.43 -19.71
C HIS A 120 1.13 -2.93 -19.68
N GLN A 121 2.16 -3.72 -19.43
CA GLN A 121 2.08 -5.18 -19.29
C GLN A 121 2.24 -5.63 -17.86
N VAL A 122 2.90 -4.82 -17.02
CA VAL A 122 3.11 -5.10 -15.59
C VAL A 122 2.69 -3.89 -14.76
N PHE A 123 2.00 -4.15 -13.67
CA PHE A 123 1.69 -3.20 -12.61
C PHE A 123 2.28 -3.69 -11.29
N VAL A 124 3.08 -2.87 -10.63
CA VAL A 124 3.67 -3.18 -9.32
C VAL A 124 3.11 -2.21 -8.28
N GLY A 125 2.30 -2.72 -7.37
CA GLY A 125 1.67 -1.96 -6.30
C GLY A 125 2.30 -2.22 -4.93
N GLU A 126 2.80 -1.17 -4.28
CA GLU A 126 3.19 -1.22 -2.87
C GLU A 126 1.94 -1.17 -2.00
N MET A 127 1.80 -2.11 -1.06
CA MET A 127 0.64 -2.23 -0.18
C MET A 127 1.05 -2.00 1.28
N GLY A 128 0.70 -0.83 1.80
CA GLY A 128 0.87 -0.47 3.20
C GLY A 128 -0.34 -0.86 4.04
N ALA A 129 -0.12 -1.08 5.34
CA ALA A 129 -1.18 -1.32 6.30
C ALA A 129 -0.89 -0.64 7.63
N ARG A 130 -1.92 -0.06 8.23
CA ARG A 130 -1.94 0.45 9.61
C ARG A 130 -2.99 -0.26 10.46
N HIS A 131 -3.98 -0.88 9.82
CA HIS A 131 -5.06 -1.63 10.47
C HIS A 131 -5.26 -2.97 9.80
N VAL A 132 -5.88 -3.90 10.53
CA VAL A 132 -6.32 -5.18 9.97
C VAL A 132 -7.36 -4.92 8.88
N GLY A 133 -7.21 -5.57 7.73
CA GLY A 133 -8.08 -5.40 6.56
C GLY A 133 -7.55 -4.40 5.51
N ASP A 134 -6.55 -3.58 5.82
CA ASP A 134 -6.00 -2.60 4.87
C ASP A 134 -5.43 -3.27 3.62
N ILE A 135 -4.70 -4.37 3.77
CA ILE A 135 -4.16 -5.13 2.64
C ILE A 135 -5.28 -5.77 1.83
N LYS A 136 -6.30 -6.30 2.50
CA LYS A 136 -7.47 -6.87 1.83
C LYS A 136 -8.19 -5.83 0.98
N GLU A 137 -8.33 -4.59 1.47
CA GLU A 137 -8.90 -3.48 0.70
C GLU A 137 -8.05 -3.17 -0.53
N MET A 138 -6.73 -3.10 -0.38
CA MET A 138 -5.79 -2.91 -1.50
C MET A 138 -5.90 -4.04 -2.54
N CYS A 139 -6.05 -5.29 -2.08
CA CYS A 139 -6.24 -6.43 -2.96
C CYS A 139 -7.57 -6.38 -3.73
N ARG A 140 -8.63 -5.82 -3.13
CA ARG A 140 -9.91 -5.58 -3.82
C ARG A 140 -9.79 -4.54 -4.94
N LEU A 141 -8.84 -3.61 -4.84
CA LEU A 141 -8.51 -2.65 -5.89
C LEU A 141 -7.66 -3.30 -6.98
N VAL A 142 -6.52 -3.88 -6.58
CA VAL A 142 -5.45 -4.30 -7.50
C VAL A 142 -5.72 -5.66 -8.14
N HIS A 143 -6.42 -6.57 -7.44
CA HIS A 143 -6.56 -7.97 -7.85
C HIS A 143 -5.22 -8.60 -8.22
N PRO A 144 -4.24 -8.66 -7.29
CA PRO A 144 -2.90 -9.13 -7.60
C PRO A 144 -2.93 -10.60 -8.06
N THR A 145 -2.07 -10.92 -9.01
CA THR A 145 -1.79 -12.29 -9.46
C THR A 145 -0.47 -12.80 -8.90
N ILE A 146 0.41 -11.88 -8.50
CA ILE A 146 1.66 -12.18 -7.82
C ILE A 146 1.68 -11.40 -6.49
N GLY A 147 2.02 -12.10 -5.41
CA GLY A 147 2.16 -11.52 -4.07
C GLY A 147 3.59 -11.65 -3.56
N ILE A 148 4.15 -10.58 -3.03
CA ILE A 148 5.51 -10.56 -2.44
C ILE A 148 5.41 -10.10 -0.99
N ILE A 149 5.91 -10.92 -0.07
CA ILE A 149 6.08 -10.57 1.35
C ILE A 149 7.58 -10.41 1.62
N THR A 150 7.99 -9.17 1.97
CA THR A 150 9.40 -8.84 2.20
C THR A 150 9.86 -9.15 3.62
N SER A 151 9.04 -8.80 4.62
CA SER A 151 9.43 -8.97 6.02
C SER A 151 8.22 -8.87 6.96
N VAL A 152 8.38 -9.39 8.18
CA VAL A 152 7.42 -9.21 9.28
C VAL A 152 8.17 -8.78 10.54
N GLY A 153 7.98 -7.54 10.95
CA GLY A 153 8.58 -6.96 12.15
C GLY A 153 7.63 -6.04 12.91
N PRO A 154 8.04 -5.56 14.09
CA PRO A 154 7.22 -4.73 14.97
C PRO A 154 7.05 -3.32 14.38
N GLN A 155 6.03 -3.16 13.54
CA GLN A 155 5.66 -1.89 12.90
C GLN A 155 4.21 -1.56 13.22
N HIS A 156 3.92 -0.29 13.55
CA HIS A 156 2.58 0.20 13.90
C HIS A 156 1.90 -0.59 15.04
N LEU A 157 2.68 -1.00 16.06
CA LEU A 157 2.15 -1.78 17.19
C LEU A 157 1.09 -1.03 17.99
N GLU A 158 1.09 0.31 17.96
CA GLU A 158 0.05 1.13 18.55
C GLU A 158 -1.35 0.83 17.99
N THR A 159 -1.44 0.44 16.72
CA THR A 159 -2.71 0.09 16.06
C THR A 159 -2.93 -1.41 15.99
N PHE A 160 -1.92 -2.19 15.63
CA PHE A 160 -2.03 -3.65 15.50
C PHE A 160 -2.06 -4.38 16.84
N LYS A 161 -1.49 -3.80 17.91
CA LYS A 161 -1.35 -4.35 19.27
C LYS A 161 -0.36 -5.52 19.36
N THR A 162 -0.33 -6.44 18.40
CA THR A 162 0.57 -7.61 18.40
C THR A 162 1.21 -7.84 17.03
N ILE A 163 2.38 -8.49 17.02
CA ILE A 163 3.08 -8.85 15.78
C ILE A 163 2.34 -9.91 14.97
N GLU A 164 1.55 -10.77 15.63
CA GLU A 164 0.70 -11.77 14.98
C GLU A 164 -0.37 -11.09 14.12
N ARG A 165 -0.93 -9.96 14.59
CA ARG A 165 -1.86 -9.16 13.79
C ARG A 165 -1.17 -8.47 12.63
N VAL A 166 0.06 -7.99 12.81
CA VAL A 166 0.88 -7.48 11.69
C VAL A 166 1.08 -8.58 10.66
N ALA A 167 1.47 -9.77 11.11
CA ALA A 167 1.68 -10.94 10.27
C ALA A 167 0.40 -11.34 9.52
N SER A 168 -0.72 -11.50 10.23
CA SER A 168 -2.00 -11.90 9.61
C SER A 168 -2.48 -10.87 8.58
N THR A 169 -2.33 -9.58 8.87
CA THR A 169 -2.70 -8.52 7.92
C THR A 169 -1.86 -8.57 6.64
N LYS A 170 -0.55 -8.79 6.74
CA LYS A 170 0.28 -8.95 5.55
C LYS A 170 -0.06 -10.20 4.75
N TYR A 171 -0.47 -11.26 5.44
CA TYR A 171 -0.89 -12.50 4.79
C TYR A 171 -2.20 -12.36 3.99
N GLU A 172 -3.03 -11.34 4.26
CA GLU A 172 -4.21 -11.02 3.45
C GLU A 172 -3.89 -10.89 1.96
N LEU A 173 -2.65 -10.46 1.61
CA LEU A 173 -2.19 -10.42 0.22
C LEU A 173 -2.19 -11.82 -0.40
N ILE A 174 -1.66 -12.81 0.31
CA ILE A 174 -1.55 -14.18 -0.19
C ILE A 174 -2.94 -14.85 -0.25
N GLU A 175 -3.79 -14.59 0.74
CA GLU A 175 -5.18 -15.07 0.74
C GLU A 175 -5.96 -14.56 -0.47
N ALA A 176 -5.73 -13.30 -0.85
CA ALA A 176 -6.40 -12.63 -1.95
C ALA A 176 -5.94 -13.07 -3.35
N LEU A 177 -4.82 -13.77 -3.47
CA LEU A 177 -4.36 -14.27 -4.77
C LEU A 177 -5.36 -15.29 -5.32
N PRO A 178 -5.57 -15.36 -6.65
CA PRO A 178 -6.34 -16.43 -7.28
C PRO A 178 -5.80 -17.82 -6.94
N ALA A 179 -6.67 -18.84 -6.99
CA ALA A 179 -6.25 -20.22 -6.78
C ALA A 179 -5.33 -20.70 -7.91
N GLU A 180 -5.62 -20.29 -9.15
CA GLU A 180 -4.87 -20.64 -10.34
C GLU A 180 -4.22 -19.42 -10.98
N GLY A 181 -3.10 -19.60 -11.66
CA GLY A 181 -2.39 -18.54 -12.36
C GLY A 181 -1.78 -17.49 -11.44
N SER A 182 -1.58 -17.81 -10.16
CA SER A 182 -0.95 -16.92 -9.19
C SER A 182 0.33 -17.51 -8.62
N HIS A 183 1.18 -16.64 -8.04
CA HIS A 183 2.40 -17.04 -7.36
C HIS A 183 2.69 -16.17 -6.15
N ALA A 184 3.15 -16.77 -5.07
CA ALA A 184 3.52 -16.12 -3.83
C ALA A 184 5.04 -16.18 -3.59
N TYR A 185 5.68 -15.03 -3.41
CA TYR A 185 7.09 -14.93 -3.05
C TYR A 185 7.25 -14.49 -1.61
N PHE A 186 8.09 -15.16 -0.88
CA PHE A 186 8.39 -14.89 0.51
C PHE A 186 9.90 -14.68 0.67
N TYR A 187 10.30 -13.60 1.32
CA TYR A 187 11.69 -13.45 1.76
C TYR A 187 11.83 -13.98 3.18
N ASP A 188 12.72 -14.92 3.40
CA ASP A 188 12.96 -15.56 4.70
C ASP A 188 13.60 -14.58 5.70
N ASP A 189 12.76 -13.78 6.33
CA ASP A 189 13.12 -12.79 7.34
C ASP A 189 12.91 -13.33 8.78
N GLY A 190 12.58 -14.61 8.92
CA GLY A 190 12.41 -15.27 10.21
C GLY A 190 11.10 -16.02 10.40
N ALA A 191 10.81 -16.37 11.64
CA ALA A 191 9.77 -17.35 12.01
C ALA A 191 8.36 -16.99 11.51
N TYR A 192 7.99 -15.72 11.46
CA TYR A 192 6.65 -15.31 11.01
C TYR A 192 6.46 -15.52 9.50
N VAL A 193 7.46 -15.14 8.69
CA VAL A 193 7.41 -15.34 7.23
C VAL A 193 7.48 -16.84 6.93
N ARG A 194 8.30 -17.60 7.64
CA ARG A 194 8.39 -19.05 7.50
C ARG A 194 7.04 -19.73 7.77
N LYS A 195 6.35 -19.36 8.85
CA LYS A 195 5.00 -19.87 9.14
C LYS A 195 3.98 -19.53 8.05
N MET A 196 4.09 -18.35 7.46
CA MET A 196 3.24 -17.96 6.32
C MET A 196 3.53 -18.82 5.10
N TYR A 197 4.79 -19.02 4.77
CA TYR A 197 5.23 -19.88 3.68
C TYR A 197 4.70 -21.29 3.87
N ASP A 198 4.93 -21.90 5.03
CA ASP A 198 4.53 -23.28 5.32
C ASP A 198 3.03 -23.51 5.16
N ARG A 199 2.19 -22.58 5.65
CA ARG A 199 0.72 -22.71 5.55
C ARG A 199 0.14 -22.41 4.18
N THR A 200 0.91 -21.77 3.27
CA THR A 200 0.44 -21.41 1.93
C THR A 200 0.35 -22.64 1.04
N GLN A 201 -0.82 -22.87 0.43
CA GLN A 201 -1.07 -23.99 -0.50
C GLN A 201 -0.94 -23.60 -1.98
N LYS A 202 -0.87 -22.29 -2.28
CA LYS A 202 -0.70 -21.77 -3.64
C LYS A 202 0.74 -21.95 -4.11
N PRO A 203 1.02 -21.90 -5.42
CA PRO A 203 2.38 -21.87 -5.93
C PRO A 203 3.20 -20.81 -5.23
N LYS A 204 4.35 -21.19 -4.71
CA LYS A 204 5.15 -20.33 -3.82
C LYS A 204 6.64 -20.55 -4.01
N THR A 205 7.40 -19.50 -3.68
CA THR A 205 8.87 -19.52 -3.69
C THR A 205 9.37 -18.86 -2.41
N LEU A 206 10.29 -19.50 -1.72
CA LEU A 206 11.01 -18.93 -0.59
C LEU A 206 12.36 -18.41 -1.07
N CYS A 207 12.57 -17.12 -0.91
CA CYS A 207 13.85 -16.46 -1.20
C CYS A 207 14.57 -16.16 0.10
N GLY A 208 15.87 -16.28 0.15
CA GLY A 208 16.64 -15.99 1.37
C GLY A 208 18.12 -16.16 1.17
N ARG A 209 18.83 -16.52 2.25
CA ARG A 209 20.27 -16.72 2.24
C ARG A 209 20.70 -18.18 2.48
N ASP A 210 19.83 -19.00 2.99
CA ASP A 210 20.13 -20.37 3.35
C ASP A 210 19.83 -21.34 2.18
N PRO A 211 20.87 -21.90 1.54
CA PRO A 211 20.70 -22.84 0.42
C PRO A 211 19.99 -24.14 0.82
N ALA A 212 20.00 -24.51 2.10
CA ALA A 212 19.35 -25.72 2.55
C ALA A 212 17.82 -25.62 2.54
N THR A 213 17.29 -24.42 2.78
CA THR A 213 15.86 -24.19 3.03
C THR A 213 15.17 -23.32 2.00
N CYS A 214 15.91 -22.47 1.27
CA CYS A 214 15.35 -21.54 0.28
C CYS A 214 15.27 -22.19 -1.10
N ASP A 215 14.27 -21.77 -1.88
CA ASP A 215 14.14 -22.12 -3.29
C ASP A 215 15.01 -21.22 -4.17
N CYS A 216 15.28 -20.00 -3.69
CA CYS A 216 16.13 -19.00 -4.33
C CYS A 216 17.00 -18.34 -3.27
N TRP A 217 18.33 -18.28 -3.52
CA TRP A 217 19.27 -17.64 -2.61
C TRP A 217 20.40 -16.97 -3.37
N CYS A 218 21.14 -16.11 -2.69
CA CYS A 218 22.37 -15.49 -3.25
C CYS A 218 23.54 -15.66 -2.29
N ASP A 219 24.72 -15.83 -2.87
CA ASP A 219 26.02 -15.82 -2.20
C ASP A 219 27.04 -15.01 -2.99
N GLU A 220 28.31 -15.07 -2.59
CA GLU A 220 29.42 -14.32 -3.19
C GLU A 220 29.12 -12.82 -3.36
N VAL A 221 28.38 -12.23 -2.40
CA VAL A 221 27.94 -10.84 -2.48
C VAL A 221 29.10 -9.89 -2.27
N SER A 222 29.41 -9.08 -3.27
CA SER A 222 30.36 -7.99 -3.21
C SER A 222 29.66 -6.66 -3.50
N VAL A 223 30.03 -5.60 -2.78
CA VAL A 223 29.45 -4.26 -2.93
C VAL A 223 30.56 -3.26 -3.19
N SER A 224 30.42 -2.47 -4.25
CA SER A 224 31.35 -1.41 -4.63
C SER A 224 30.61 -0.10 -4.91
N ALA A 225 31.36 0.96 -5.24
CA ALA A 225 30.76 2.23 -5.69
C ALA A 225 30.03 2.11 -7.03
N GLU A 226 30.33 1.09 -7.83
CA GLU A 226 29.73 0.83 -9.13
C GLU A 226 28.46 -0.02 -9.06
N GLY A 227 28.22 -0.68 -7.92
CA GLY A 227 27.05 -1.56 -7.73
C GLY A 227 27.35 -2.76 -6.85
N SER A 228 26.45 -3.72 -6.89
CA SER A 228 26.58 -5.00 -6.20
C SER A 228 26.68 -6.13 -7.20
N ARG A 229 27.59 -7.08 -6.95
CA ARG A 229 27.70 -8.35 -7.69
C ARG A 229 27.38 -9.49 -6.74
N PHE A 230 26.67 -10.49 -7.23
CA PHE A 230 26.36 -11.69 -6.46
C PHE A 230 26.04 -12.86 -7.38
N MET A 231 26.20 -14.07 -6.87
CA MET A 231 25.73 -15.26 -7.55
C MET A 231 24.30 -15.55 -7.10
N LEU A 232 23.35 -15.54 -8.02
CA LEU A 232 21.97 -15.92 -7.78
C LEU A 232 21.76 -17.40 -8.11
N HIS A 233 21.23 -18.14 -7.18
CA HIS A 233 20.89 -19.56 -7.33
C HIS A 233 19.38 -19.75 -7.29
N ILE A 234 18.86 -20.54 -8.22
CA ILE A 234 17.45 -20.93 -8.29
C ILE A 234 17.38 -22.46 -8.31
N ARG A 235 16.76 -23.04 -7.28
CA ARG A 235 16.64 -24.48 -7.15
C ARG A 235 15.97 -25.10 -8.38
N GLY A 236 16.66 -26.03 -9.04
CA GLY A 236 16.17 -26.69 -10.25
C GLY A 236 16.31 -25.90 -11.55
N ALA A 237 16.81 -24.65 -11.53
CA ALA A 237 17.02 -23.83 -12.73
C ALA A 237 18.49 -23.45 -12.96
N GLY A 238 19.35 -23.57 -11.93
CA GLY A 238 20.77 -23.25 -12.03
C GLY A 238 21.17 -21.95 -11.34
N SER A 239 22.34 -21.43 -11.72
CA SER A 239 22.95 -20.24 -11.11
C SER A 239 23.32 -19.22 -12.17
N VAL A 240 23.27 -17.94 -11.80
CA VAL A 240 23.63 -16.82 -12.67
C VAL A 240 24.33 -15.72 -11.87
N GLU A 241 25.40 -15.16 -12.43
CA GLU A 241 26.04 -13.96 -11.88
C GLU A 241 25.20 -12.73 -12.23
N CYS A 242 24.98 -11.86 -11.20
CA CYS A 242 24.20 -10.64 -11.31
C CYS A 242 25.01 -9.42 -10.88
#